data_19a15a366ad26208d697c6d782a0300b
#
_entry.id   19a15a366ad26208d697c6d782a0300b
#
_cell.length_a   1.000
_cell.length_b   1.000
_cell.length_c   1.000
_cell.angle_alpha   90.00
_cell.angle_beta   90.00
_cell.angle_gamma   90.00
#
_symmetry.space_group_name_H-M   'P 1'
#
loop_
_entity.id
_entity.type
_entity.pdbx_description
1 polymer ?
#
loop_
_entity_poly.entity_id
_entity_poly.type
_entity_poly.pdbx_seq_one_letter_code
_entity_poly.pdbx_strand_id
1 'polypeptide(L)'
;MILDEPINGLDPVGIQELRNLFVQLNREQNITLLISSHILGELSKIATRYGIIHKGSLVSELSTDDLMAQCERHLIIRTDCADKAINVLQAQLGITKYKILTPYTISLKEYVGQSEVVNKTLIQNGLVLFESTIYEDSLEDYFNSIIVRR
;
A
#
# COMPACT_ATOMS: atom_id res chain seq x y z
N MET A 1 15.73 23.94 2.94
CA MET A 1 16.94 23.09 3.18
C MET A 1 16.82 21.87 2.27
N ILE A 2 17.94 21.41 1.69
CA ILE A 2 17.96 20.21 0.82
C ILE A 2 18.87 19.18 1.49
N LEU A 3 18.38 17.95 1.58
CA LEU A 3 19.05 16.82 2.24
C LEU A 3 18.99 15.59 1.33
N ASP A 4 20.14 14.99 1.10
CA ASP A 4 20.29 13.79 0.29
C ASP A 4 20.54 12.58 1.20
N GLU A 5 19.61 11.61 1.16
CA GLU A 5 19.62 10.36 1.95
C GLU A 5 19.98 10.56 3.45
N PRO A 6 19.38 11.52 4.19
CA PRO A 6 19.83 11.90 5.52
C PRO A 6 19.63 10.82 6.59
N ILE A 7 18.75 9.86 6.35
CA ILE A 7 18.45 8.75 7.30
C ILE A 7 19.29 7.50 7.03
N ASN A 8 20.08 7.51 5.95
CA ASN A 8 20.86 6.35 5.56
C ASN A 8 21.98 6.06 6.58
N GLY A 9 22.08 4.80 7.02
CA GLY A 9 23.11 4.37 7.98
C GLY A 9 22.83 4.72 9.44
N LEU A 10 21.68 5.31 9.76
CA LEU A 10 21.26 5.53 11.14
C LEU A 10 20.58 4.30 11.73
N ASP A 11 20.74 4.11 13.03
CA ASP A 11 19.95 3.15 13.79
C ASP A 11 18.49 3.63 14.01
N PRO A 12 17.57 2.78 14.45
CA PRO A 12 16.18 3.17 14.65
C PRO A 12 15.97 4.36 15.59
N VAL A 13 16.84 4.54 16.59
CA VAL A 13 16.77 5.68 17.53
C VAL A 13 17.19 6.96 16.83
N GLY A 14 18.30 6.96 16.09
CA GLY A 14 18.77 8.09 15.31
C GLY A 14 17.78 8.52 14.22
N ILE A 15 17.11 7.56 13.56
CA ILE A 15 16.03 7.86 12.60
C ILE A 15 14.87 8.60 13.29
N GLN A 16 14.48 8.14 14.48
CA GLN A 16 13.41 8.78 15.25
C GLN A 16 13.77 10.22 15.66
N GLU A 17 14.99 10.43 16.15
CA GLU A 17 15.48 11.75 16.55
C GLU A 17 15.55 12.71 15.37
N LEU A 18 16.10 12.26 14.25
CA LEU A 18 16.19 13.07 13.03
C LEU A 18 14.82 13.45 12.47
N ARG A 19 13.87 12.52 12.51
CA ARG A 19 12.48 12.78 12.13
C ARG A 19 11.84 13.87 13.00
N ASN A 20 12.01 13.79 14.32
CA ASN A 20 11.49 14.79 15.23
C ASN A 20 12.11 16.18 14.94
N LEU A 21 13.41 16.21 14.65
CA LEU A 21 14.10 17.44 14.22
C LEU A 21 13.49 18.03 12.94
N PHE A 22 13.23 17.21 11.92
CA PHE A 22 12.62 17.69 10.67
C PHE A 22 11.23 18.27 10.89
N VAL A 23 10.41 17.61 11.70
CA VAL A 23 9.07 18.12 12.06
C VAL A 23 9.18 19.45 12.80
N GLN A 24 10.13 19.57 13.72
CA GLN A 24 10.36 20.80 14.48
C GLN A 24 10.82 21.94 13.55
N LEU A 25 11.82 21.72 12.70
CA LEU A 25 12.31 22.70 11.73
C LEU A 25 11.20 23.20 10.80
N ASN A 26 10.35 22.30 10.34
CA ASN A 26 9.25 22.68 9.46
C ASN A 26 8.16 23.45 10.22
N ARG A 27 7.67 22.92 11.35
CA ARG A 27 6.50 23.48 12.05
C ARG A 27 6.81 24.74 12.85
N GLU A 28 7.96 24.76 13.57
CA GLU A 28 8.30 25.86 14.46
C GLU A 28 9.11 26.95 13.78
N GLN A 29 9.94 26.59 12.82
CA GLN A 29 10.83 27.53 12.12
C GLN A 29 10.40 27.84 10.68
N ASN A 30 9.29 27.26 10.20
CA ASN A 30 8.78 27.42 8.84
C ASN A 30 9.83 27.12 7.74
N ILE A 31 10.73 26.17 8.00
CA ILE A 31 11.75 25.75 7.03
C ILE A 31 11.15 24.71 6.10
N THR A 32 11.13 24.99 4.81
CA THR A 32 10.82 23.97 3.80
C THR A 32 12.00 23.01 3.64
N LEU A 33 11.70 21.70 3.74
CA LEU A 33 12.66 20.61 3.61
C LEU A 33 12.43 19.88 2.30
N LEU A 34 13.46 19.71 1.50
CA LEU A 34 13.49 18.78 0.37
C LEU A 34 14.42 17.62 0.75
N ILE A 35 13.87 16.42 0.85
CA ILE A 35 14.59 15.23 1.33
C ILE A 35 14.52 14.15 0.26
N SER A 36 15.68 13.64 -0.19
CA SER A 36 15.73 12.41 -0.96
C SER A 36 15.80 11.21 -0.03
N SER A 37 15.14 10.12 -0.38
CA SER A 37 15.29 8.83 0.29
C SER A 37 14.73 7.70 -0.57
N HIS A 38 15.29 6.51 -0.41
CA HIS A 38 14.75 5.27 -0.94
C HIS A 38 13.96 4.47 0.13
N ILE A 39 13.91 4.95 1.37
CA ILE A 39 13.17 4.33 2.49
C ILE A 39 11.80 5.01 2.60
N LEU A 40 10.84 4.57 1.76
CA LEU A 40 9.53 5.20 1.64
C LEU A 40 8.73 5.16 2.95
N GLY A 41 8.82 4.08 3.71
CA GLY A 41 8.13 3.94 4.99
C GLY A 41 8.56 4.97 6.05
N GLU A 42 9.79 5.49 6.00
CA GLU A 42 10.21 6.59 6.89
C GLU A 42 9.78 7.96 6.36
N LEU A 43 9.85 8.17 5.04
CA LEU A 43 9.36 9.40 4.43
C LEU A 43 7.86 9.62 4.66
N SER A 44 7.06 8.55 4.63
CA SER A 44 5.61 8.63 4.82
C SER A 44 5.18 9.22 6.17
N LYS A 45 6.06 9.18 7.15
CA LYS A 45 5.79 9.69 8.50
C LYS A 45 5.96 11.22 8.63
N ILE A 46 6.61 11.88 7.66
CA ILE A 46 6.97 13.30 7.72
C ILE A 46 6.65 14.09 6.46
N ALA A 47 6.67 13.45 5.30
CA ALA A 47 6.47 14.14 4.04
C ALA A 47 5.02 14.58 3.86
N THR A 48 4.83 15.79 3.34
CA THR A 48 3.53 16.35 2.96
C THR A 48 3.29 16.28 1.45
N ARG A 49 4.38 16.18 0.68
CA ARG A 49 4.37 16.04 -0.79
C ARG A 49 5.48 15.10 -1.22
N TYR A 50 5.25 14.43 -2.34
CA TYR A 50 6.19 13.47 -2.92
C TYR A 50 6.49 13.82 -4.36
N GLY A 51 7.76 13.75 -4.73
CA GLY A 51 8.21 13.74 -6.12
C GLY A 51 8.84 12.39 -6.44
N ILE A 52 8.29 11.67 -7.40
CA ILE A 52 8.81 10.37 -7.84
C ILE A 52 9.73 10.60 -9.03
N ILE A 53 11.01 10.24 -8.87
CA ILE A 53 12.03 10.35 -9.92
C ILE A 53 12.37 8.95 -10.45
N HIS A 54 12.36 8.79 -11.78
CA HIS A 54 12.79 7.58 -12.45
C HIS A 54 13.59 7.95 -13.72
N LYS A 55 14.75 7.31 -13.91
CA LYS A 55 15.65 7.55 -15.06
C LYS A 55 15.93 9.04 -15.31
N GLY A 56 16.16 9.79 -14.22
CA GLY A 56 16.50 11.21 -14.30
C GLY A 56 15.33 12.16 -14.58
N SER A 57 14.09 11.66 -14.60
CA SER A 57 12.90 12.46 -14.85
C SER A 57 11.94 12.42 -13.67
N LEU A 58 11.31 13.56 -13.36
CA LEU A 58 10.19 13.60 -12.42
C LEU A 58 8.97 12.94 -13.07
N VAL A 59 8.55 11.80 -12.53
CA VAL A 59 7.49 10.96 -13.10
C VAL A 59 6.12 11.33 -12.56
N SER A 60 6.07 11.72 -11.30
CA SER A 60 4.84 12.10 -10.59
C SER A 60 5.17 13.04 -9.45
N GLU A 61 4.24 13.97 -9.19
CA GLU A 61 4.22 14.81 -8.00
C GLU A 61 2.82 14.74 -7.39
N LEU A 62 2.72 14.46 -6.09
CA LEU A 62 1.44 14.32 -5.41
C LEU A 62 1.56 14.68 -3.92
N SER A 63 0.44 15.06 -3.32
CA SER A 63 0.34 15.24 -1.88
C SER A 63 0.25 13.90 -1.15
N THR A 64 0.44 13.92 0.19
CA THR A 64 0.21 12.71 1.01
C THR A 64 -1.21 12.21 0.88
N ASP A 65 -2.21 13.10 0.85
CA ASP A 65 -3.61 12.72 0.73
C ASP A 65 -3.92 12.07 -0.62
N ASP A 66 -3.39 12.64 -1.72
CA ASP A 66 -3.53 12.06 -3.06
C ASP A 66 -2.84 10.69 -3.15
N LEU A 67 -1.68 10.55 -2.52
CA LEU A 67 -0.93 9.30 -2.48
C LEU A 67 -1.71 8.22 -1.71
N MET A 68 -2.22 8.55 -0.52
CA MET A 68 -3.04 7.64 0.27
C MET A 68 -4.34 7.26 -0.45
N ALA A 69 -4.93 8.18 -1.21
CA ALA A 69 -6.10 7.88 -2.03
C ALA A 69 -5.82 6.91 -3.20
N GLN A 70 -4.55 6.78 -3.61
CA GLN A 70 -4.12 5.82 -4.63
C GLN A 70 -3.81 4.42 -4.06
N CYS A 71 -3.54 4.34 -2.74
CA CYS A 71 -3.32 3.05 -2.08
C CYS A 71 -4.66 2.33 -1.95
N GLU A 72 -4.81 1.25 -2.70
CA GLU A 72 -6.05 0.48 -2.70
C GLU A 72 -6.06 -0.54 -1.56
N ARG A 73 -7.25 -0.79 -1.03
CA ARG A 73 -7.46 -1.85 -0.03
C ARG A 73 -7.99 -3.09 -0.74
N HIS A 74 -7.43 -4.24 -0.36
CA HIS A 74 -7.79 -5.54 -0.92
C HIS A 74 -8.18 -6.51 0.18
N LEU A 75 -9.16 -7.35 -0.08
CA LEU A 75 -9.43 -8.52 0.74
C LEU A 75 -8.65 -9.71 0.16
N ILE A 76 -7.62 -10.14 0.87
CA ILE A 76 -6.80 -11.30 0.51
C ILE A 76 -7.39 -12.54 1.17
N ILE A 77 -7.70 -13.54 0.37
CA ILE A 77 -8.29 -14.80 0.82
C ILE A 77 -7.40 -15.95 0.38
N ARG A 78 -7.04 -16.81 1.33
CA ARG A 78 -6.37 -18.08 1.06
C ARG A 78 -7.35 -19.24 1.31
N THR A 79 -7.53 -20.06 0.29
CA THR A 79 -8.51 -21.15 0.25
C THR A 79 -7.92 -22.41 -0.40
N ASP A 80 -8.63 -23.50 -0.39
CA ASP A 80 -8.23 -24.77 -1.02
C ASP A 80 -8.23 -24.73 -2.56
N CYS A 81 -9.03 -23.84 -3.17
CA CYS A 81 -9.08 -23.70 -4.63
C CYS A 81 -9.53 -22.28 -5.04
N ALA A 82 -8.60 -21.49 -5.57
CA ALA A 82 -8.86 -20.11 -5.98
C ALA A 82 -9.91 -20.00 -7.11
N ASP A 83 -9.82 -20.85 -8.12
CA ASP A 83 -10.74 -20.83 -9.27
C ASP A 83 -12.18 -21.14 -8.83
N LYS A 84 -12.37 -22.15 -7.97
CA LYS A 84 -13.68 -22.48 -7.42
C LYS A 84 -14.21 -21.34 -6.56
N ALA A 85 -13.35 -20.72 -5.76
CA ALA A 85 -13.73 -19.57 -4.92
C ALA A 85 -14.25 -18.41 -5.77
N ILE A 86 -13.53 -18.04 -6.84
CA ILE A 86 -13.94 -16.96 -7.74
C ILE A 86 -15.29 -17.30 -8.42
N ASN A 87 -15.46 -18.51 -8.93
CA ASN A 87 -16.73 -18.91 -9.56
C ASN A 87 -17.91 -18.78 -8.60
N VAL A 88 -17.75 -19.19 -7.35
CA VAL A 88 -18.78 -19.04 -6.30
C VAL A 88 -19.06 -17.56 -6.01
N LEU A 89 -18.01 -16.76 -5.83
CA LEU A 89 -18.16 -15.36 -5.49
C LEU A 89 -18.78 -14.54 -6.62
N GLN A 90 -18.44 -14.84 -7.87
CA GLN A 90 -19.10 -14.24 -9.03
C GLN A 90 -20.57 -14.59 -9.12
N ALA A 91 -20.91 -15.88 -8.93
CA ALA A 91 -22.27 -16.35 -9.05
C ALA A 91 -23.20 -15.84 -7.94
N GLN A 92 -22.70 -15.72 -6.71
CA GLN A 92 -23.50 -15.38 -5.54
C GLN A 92 -23.43 -13.92 -5.10
N LEU A 93 -22.27 -13.26 -5.28
CA LEU A 93 -22.05 -11.89 -4.84
C LEU A 93 -21.82 -10.92 -6.01
N GLY A 94 -21.74 -11.42 -7.24
CA GLY A 94 -21.50 -10.58 -8.42
C GLY A 94 -20.12 -9.92 -8.48
N ILE A 95 -19.13 -10.49 -7.78
CA ILE A 95 -17.78 -9.92 -7.72
C ILE A 95 -17.15 -9.92 -9.11
N THR A 96 -16.64 -8.76 -9.54
CA THR A 96 -16.02 -8.53 -10.84
C THR A 96 -14.57 -8.07 -10.75
N LYS A 97 -14.20 -7.39 -9.64
CA LYS A 97 -12.86 -6.82 -9.44
C LYS A 97 -12.03 -7.71 -8.53
N TYR A 98 -11.38 -8.69 -9.14
CA TYR A 98 -10.54 -9.65 -8.43
C TYR A 98 -9.24 -9.94 -9.19
N LYS A 99 -8.29 -10.57 -8.50
CA LYS A 99 -7.05 -11.10 -9.07
C LYS A 99 -6.73 -12.44 -8.41
N ILE A 100 -6.39 -13.45 -9.20
CA ILE A 100 -5.87 -14.72 -8.70
C ILE A 100 -4.35 -14.54 -8.55
N LEU A 101 -3.85 -14.61 -7.32
CA LEU A 101 -2.43 -14.44 -7.01
C LEU A 101 -1.69 -15.77 -7.08
N THR A 102 -2.31 -16.85 -6.59
CA THR A 102 -1.81 -18.21 -6.63
C THR A 102 -2.99 -19.18 -6.80
N PRO A 103 -2.79 -20.48 -7.08
CA PRO A 103 -3.87 -21.47 -7.12
C PRO A 103 -4.72 -21.54 -5.83
N TYR A 104 -4.23 -20.96 -4.74
CA TYR A 104 -4.85 -20.99 -3.41
C TYR A 104 -5.15 -19.60 -2.84
N THR A 105 -4.81 -18.51 -3.55
CA THR A 105 -4.92 -17.14 -3.02
C THR A 105 -5.56 -16.22 -4.04
N ILE A 106 -6.59 -15.50 -3.59
CA ILE A 106 -7.28 -14.48 -4.36
C ILE A 106 -7.21 -13.12 -3.65
N SER A 107 -7.23 -12.07 -4.45
CA SER A 107 -7.33 -10.68 -4.01
C SER A 107 -8.61 -10.08 -4.57
N LEU A 108 -9.43 -9.51 -3.71
CA LEU A 108 -10.70 -8.85 -4.07
C LEU A 108 -10.59 -7.36 -3.76
N LYS A 109 -11.03 -6.50 -4.69
CA LYS A 109 -11.16 -5.06 -4.49
C LYS A 109 -12.57 -4.66 -4.00
N GLU A 110 -13.49 -5.60 -4.01
CA GLU A 110 -14.86 -5.45 -3.56
C GLU A 110 -15.06 -6.17 -2.22
N TYR A 111 -16.08 -5.80 -1.47
CA TYR A 111 -16.41 -6.38 -0.15
C TYR A 111 -15.28 -6.27 0.91
N VAL A 112 -14.34 -5.36 0.77
CA VAL A 112 -13.22 -5.20 1.72
C VAL A 112 -13.72 -4.89 3.14
N GLY A 113 -14.78 -4.09 3.28
CA GLY A 113 -15.43 -3.81 4.57
C GLY A 113 -16.49 -4.82 5.00
N GLN A 114 -16.72 -5.89 4.24
CA GLN A 114 -17.75 -6.91 4.46
C GLN A 114 -17.15 -8.31 4.25
N SER A 115 -15.96 -8.53 4.78
CA SER A 115 -15.24 -9.80 4.62
C SER A 115 -16.02 -11.00 5.18
N GLU A 116 -16.84 -10.79 6.21
CA GLU A 116 -17.70 -11.83 6.80
C GLU A 116 -18.72 -12.38 5.81
N VAL A 117 -19.25 -11.55 4.89
CA VAL A 117 -20.17 -11.99 3.84
C VAL A 117 -19.46 -12.92 2.86
N VAL A 118 -18.26 -12.52 2.44
CA VAL A 118 -17.43 -13.30 1.53
C VAL A 118 -17.02 -14.62 2.16
N ASN A 119 -16.52 -14.58 3.39
CA ASN A 119 -16.09 -15.76 4.14
C ASN A 119 -17.25 -16.77 4.33
N LYS A 120 -18.41 -16.28 4.73
CA LYS A 120 -19.62 -17.09 4.89
C LYS A 120 -20.03 -17.76 3.59
N THR A 121 -20.03 -16.99 2.48
CA THR A 121 -20.38 -17.49 1.16
C THR A 121 -19.45 -18.63 0.73
N LEU A 122 -18.13 -18.48 0.89
CA LEU A 122 -17.16 -19.51 0.53
C LEU A 122 -17.35 -20.79 1.35
N ILE A 123 -17.49 -20.66 2.67
CA ILE A 123 -17.66 -21.81 3.59
C ILE A 123 -18.98 -22.55 3.30
N GLN A 124 -20.08 -21.83 3.06
CA GLN A 124 -21.37 -22.43 2.72
C GLN A 124 -21.37 -23.19 1.39
N ASN A 125 -20.44 -22.87 0.49
CA ASN A 125 -20.25 -23.56 -0.79
C ASN A 125 -19.16 -24.64 -0.74
N GLY A 126 -18.75 -25.04 0.48
CA GLY A 126 -17.85 -26.17 0.70
C GLY A 126 -16.39 -25.88 0.37
N LEU A 127 -15.97 -24.60 0.41
CA LEU A 127 -14.56 -24.24 0.34
C LEU A 127 -13.97 -24.15 1.76
N VAL A 128 -12.70 -24.52 1.87
CA VAL A 128 -11.93 -24.36 3.10
C VAL A 128 -11.27 -22.99 3.09
N LEU A 129 -11.56 -22.20 4.11
CA LEU A 129 -10.93 -20.88 4.28
C LEU A 129 -9.74 -21.00 5.24
N PHE A 130 -8.53 -20.75 4.75
CA PHE A 130 -7.31 -20.76 5.57
C PHE A 130 -7.00 -19.39 6.15
N GLU A 131 -7.27 -18.32 5.37
CA GLU A 131 -6.97 -16.96 5.77
C GLU A 131 -7.89 -15.97 5.05
N SER A 132 -8.27 -14.92 5.77
CA SER A 132 -9.02 -13.78 5.23
C SER A 132 -8.51 -12.52 5.92
N THR A 133 -7.76 -11.67 5.20
CA THR A 133 -7.14 -10.47 5.75
C THR A 133 -7.32 -9.29 4.82
N ILE A 134 -7.40 -8.09 5.39
CA ILE A 134 -7.41 -6.84 4.61
C ILE A 134 -5.95 -6.42 4.43
N TYR A 135 -5.55 -6.29 3.19
CA TYR A 135 -4.27 -5.73 2.78
C TYR A 135 -4.50 -4.32 2.22
N GLU A 136 -3.68 -3.39 2.61
CA GLU A 136 -3.65 -2.04 2.07
C GLU A 136 -2.33 -1.84 1.34
N ASP A 137 -2.39 -1.41 0.08
CA ASP A 137 -1.20 -1.18 -0.72
C ASP A 137 -0.25 -0.24 0.01
N SER A 138 1.00 -0.62 0.10
CA SER A 138 2.04 0.23 0.65
C SER A 138 2.47 1.30 -0.36
N LEU A 139 3.20 2.31 0.11
CA LEU A 139 3.82 3.30 -0.78
C LEU A 139 4.79 2.65 -1.75
N GLU A 140 5.48 1.60 -1.31
CA GLU A 140 6.37 0.79 -2.13
C GLU A 140 5.62 0.11 -3.27
N ASP A 141 4.43 -0.44 -3.00
CA ASP A 141 3.58 -1.07 -4.01
C ASP A 141 3.12 -0.05 -5.05
N TYR A 142 2.68 1.12 -4.60
CA TYR A 142 2.30 2.22 -5.48
C TYR A 142 3.49 2.69 -6.33
N PHE A 143 4.65 2.93 -5.72
CA PHE A 143 5.88 3.33 -6.42
C PHE A 143 6.27 2.32 -7.50
N ASN A 144 6.30 1.03 -7.15
CA ASN A 144 6.59 -0.04 -8.09
C ASN A 144 5.59 -0.08 -9.25
N SER A 145 4.31 0.17 -8.97
CA SER A 145 3.25 0.20 -10.00
C SER A 145 3.46 1.29 -11.05
N ILE A 146 3.98 2.44 -10.66
CA ILE A 146 4.29 3.56 -11.57
C ILE A 146 5.49 3.25 -12.45
N ILE A 147 6.54 2.64 -11.88
CA ILE A 147 7.78 2.33 -12.60
C ILE A 147 7.57 1.20 -13.61
N VAL A 148 6.82 0.16 -13.24
CA VAL A 148 6.57 -1.01 -14.12
C VAL A 148 5.64 -0.67 -15.29
N ARG A 149 4.78 0.33 -15.16
CA ARG A 149 3.84 0.75 -16.24
C ARG A 149 4.51 1.60 -17.33
N ARG A 150 5.78 1.93 -17.23
CA ARG A 150 6.58 2.71 -18.19
C ARG A 150 7.81 1.93 -18.69
#